data_f1b25ccf9989c4fa6b5088e93747edcf
#
_entry.id   f1b25ccf9989c4fa6b5088e93747edcf
#
_cell.length_a   1.000
_cell.length_b   1.000
_cell.length_c   1.000
_cell.angle_alpha   90.00
_cell.angle_beta   90.00
_cell.angle_gamma   90.00
#
_symmetry.space_group_name_H-M   'P 1'
#
loop_
_entity.id
_entity.type
_entity.pdbx_description
1 polymer ?
#
loop_
_entity_poly.entity_id
_entity_poly.type
_entity_poly.pdbx_seq_one_letter_code
_entity_poly.pdbx_strand_id
1 'polypeptide(L)'
;MSYAGPSASRVGASAVVARLRRSVAWSDRWLEQLSTLPAASETVAQSQTLVVDRRGLIRRVGAILDRFEEARTPKVLAAEAIVLRALAKAATGIWDVTAARRILVAPNVLADAQRYALDQTDWCRWVSLCTGLRGVHLTHAPHLVPYVADLMRALPERSDELVRIVLLLDALPTAEMEVLTPKDLPSIQWLRAHRAHAGGVALVRACAAAGMPLAGVEALQAQTEGFARTVVREGAVAALLSDVEALPTASEYASPTTWLARVR
;
A
#
# COMPACT_ATOMS: atom_id res chain seq x y z
N MET A 1 -2.33 6.31 -26.09
CA MET A 1 -1.73 7.02 -24.92
C MET A 1 -0.54 6.22 -24.42
N SER A 2 0.64 6.83 -24.33
CA SER A 2 1.88 6.17 -23.96
C SER A 2 1.92 5.93 -22.44
N TYR A 3 2.02 4.66 -22.03
CA TYR A 3 2.40 4.27 -20.68
C TYR A 3 3.94 4.23 -20.56
N ALA A 4 4.64 5.14 -21.23
CA ALA A 4 6.08 5.18 -21.24
C ALA A 4 6.60 5.21 -19.79
N GLY A 5 7.48 4.26 -19.49
CA GLY A 5 8.24 4.23 -18.24
C GLY A 5 9.36 5.27 -18.25
N PRO A 6 10.17 5.34 -17.19
CA PRO A 6 11.38 6.13 -17.20
C PRO A 6 12.29 5.66 -18.34
N SER A 7 13.10 6.56 -18.88
CA SER A 7 14.10 6.19 -19.88
C SER A 7 15.13 5.24 -19.23
N ALA A 8 15.16 4.01 -19.70
CA ALA A 8 16.10 3.01 -19.22
C ALA A 8 16.54 2.13 -20.40
N SER A 9 17.82 1.77 -20.43
CA SER A 9 18.29 0.74 -21.33
C SER A 9 17.68 -0.62 -20.99
N ARG A 10 17.68 -1.55 -21.92
CA ARG A 10 17.20 -2.92 -21.69
C ARG A 10 17.94 -3.57 -20.52
N VAL A 11 19.25 -3.32 -20.40
CA VAL A 11 20.10 -3.81 -19.30
C VAL A 11 19.66 -3.19 -17.97
N GLY A 12 19.43 -1.87 -17.93
CA GLY A 12 18.96 -1.18 -16.73
C GLY A 12 17.58 -1.69 -16.26
N ALA A 13 16.64 -1.91 -17.18
CA ALA A 13 15.33 -2.48 -16.87
C ALA A 13 15.45 -3.90 -16.29
N SER A 14 16.29 -4.74 -16.91
CA SER A 14 16.54 -6.11 -16.40
C SER A 14 17.20 -6.10 -15.02
N ALA A 15 18.11 -5.16 -14.77
CA ALA A 15 18.79 -5.02 -13.48
C ALA A 15 17.80 -4.66 -12.35
N VAL A 16 16.83 -3.77 -12.61
CA VAL A 16 15.79 -3.43 -11.62
C VAL A 16 14.92 -4.64 -11.31
N VAL A 17 14.47 -5.40 -12.32
CA VAL A 17 13.69 -6.62 -12.12
C VAL A 17 14.47 -7.65 -11.27
N ALA A 18 15.73 -7.89 -11.58
CA ALA A 18 16.58 -8.81 -10.82
C ALA A 18 16.78 -8.32 -9.36
N ARG A 19 16.92 -7.00 -9.16
CA ARG A 19 17.08 -6.41 -7.83
C ARG A 19 15.80 -6.55 -7.02
N LEU A 20 14.63 -6.29 -7.60
CA LEU A 20 13.33 -6.49 -6.94
C LEU A 20 13.15 -7.96 -6.51
N ARG A 21 13.46 -8.92 -7.37
CA ARG A 21 13.37 -10.35 -7.02
C ARG A 21 14.24 -10.72 -5.83
N ARG A 22 15.49 -10.20 -5.77
CA ARG A 22 16.37 -10.43 -4.60
C ARG A 22 15.86 -9.73 -3.34
N SER A 23 15.23 -8.55 -3.49
CA SER A 23 14.68 -7.79 -2.38
C SER A 23 13.48 -8.47 -1.73
N VAL A 24 12.73 -9.28 -2.47
CA VAL A 24 11.65 -10.11 -1.92
C VAL A 24 12.18 -11.09 -0.89
N ALA A 25 13.19 -11.90 -1.25
CA ALA A 25 13.79 -12.86 -0.33
C ALA A 25 14.43 -12.19 0.91
N TRP A 26 14.92 -10.95 0.76
CA TRP A 26 15.39 -10.15 1.91
C TRP A 26 14.19 -9.71 2.77
N SER A 27 13.10 -9.21 2.17
CA SER A 27 11.94 -8.71 2.88
C SER A 27 11.19 -9.82 3.64
N ASP A 28 11.13 -11.03 3.09
CA ASP A 28 10.40 -12.15 3.71
C ASP A 28 10.94 -12.51 5.08
N ARG A 29 12.25 -12.37 5.29
CA ARG A 29 12.88 -12.60 6.61
C ARG A 29 12.50 -11.57 7.65
N TRP A 30 12.04 -10.38 7.23
CA TRP A 30 11.64 -9.30 8.11
C TRP A 30 10.15 -9.32 8.46
N LEU A 31 9.31 -10.01 7.68
CA LEU A 31 7.86 -10.00 7.91
C LEU A 31 7.49 -10.50 9.30
N GLU A 32 8.06 -11.64 9.71
CA GLU A 32 7.79 -12.22 11.03
C GLU A 32 8.38 -11.40 12.18
N GLN A 33 9.50 -10.70 11.93
CA GLN A 33 10.17 -9.88 12.94
C GLN A 33 9.47 -8.54 13.19
N LEU A 34 8.82 -7.99 12.16
CA LEU A 34 8.20 -6.68 12.23
C LEU A 34 6.71 -6.74 12.54
N SER A 35 6.04 -7.78 12.08
CA SER A 35 4.59 -7.93 12.27
C SER A 35 4.26 -8.77 13.50
N THR A 36 3.22 -8.38 14.23
CA THR A 36 2.65 -9.16 15.33
C THR A 36 1.64 -10.24 14.86
N LEU A 37 1.62 -10.56 13.55
CA LEU A 37 0.66 -11.44 12.88
C LEU A 37 1.39 -12.66 12.26
N PRO A 38 1.90 -13.63 13.07
CA PRO A 38 2.84 -14.65 12.60
C PRO A 38 2.26 -15.55 11.50
N ALA A 39 1.02 -16.04 11.63
CA ALA A 39 0.41 -16.92 10.64
C ALA A 39 0.24 -16.22 9.26
N ALA A 40 -0.15 -14.93 9.26
CA ALA A 40 -0.25 -14.16 8.03
C ALA A 40 1.14 -13.85 7.45
N SER A 41 2.14 -13.60 8.29
CA SER A 41 3.53 -13.38 7.87
C SER A 41 4.12 -14.58 7.15
N GLU A 42 3.91 -15.78 7.70
CA GLU A 42 4.33 -17.05 7.08
C GLU A 42 3.66 -17.24 5.71
N THR A 43 2.32 -17.05 5.64
CA THR A 43 1.56 -17.16 4.39
C THR A 43 2.09 -16.21 3.31
N VAL A 44 2.39 -14.95 3.68
CA VAL A 44 2.89 -13.95 2.76
C VAL A 44 4.34 -14.24 2.34
N ALA A 45 5.19 -14.71 3.24
CA ALA A 45 6.57 -15.09 2.91
C ALA A 45 6.63 -16.24 1.89
N GLN A 46 5.67 -17.15 1.92
CA GLN A 46 5.54 -18.26 0.97
C GLN A 46 4.82 -17.86 -0.33
N SER A 47 4.28 -16.65 -0.42
CA SER A 47 3.48 -16.22 -1.55
C SER A 47 4.30 -15.94 -2.82
N GLN A 48 3.64 -16.09 -3.98
CA GLN A 48 4.25 -15.73 -5.25
C GLN A 48 4.43 -14.21 -5.39
N THR A 49 5.54 -13.78 -5.97
CA THR A 49 5.77 -12.38 -6.35
C THR A 49 5.85 -12.23 -7.86
N LEU A 50 5.08 -11.29 -8.40
CA LEU A 50 5.15 -10.87 -9.79
C LEU A 50 5.84 -9.51 -9.90
N VAL A 51 6.82 -9.39 -10.81
CA VAL A 51 7.39 -8.10 -11.19
C VAL A 51 6.82 -7.75 -12.56
N VAL A 52 6.10 -6.62 -12.63
CA VAL A 52 5.31 -6.22 -13.80
C VAL A 52 5.69 -4.83 -14.31
N ASP A 53 5.29 -4.53 -15.53
CA ASP A 53 5.22 -3.18 -16.06
C ASP A 53 3.87 -2.50 -15.73
N ARG A 54 3.71 -1.23 -16.12
CA ARG A 54 2.46 -0.47 -15.88
C ARG A 54 1.24 -1.10 -16.55
N ARG A 55 1.40 -1.71 -17.71
CA ARG A 55 0.30 -2.41 -18.42
C ARG A 55 -0.07 -3.70 -17.70
N GLY A 56 0.95 -4.42 -17.21
CA GLY A 56 0.75 -5.61 -16.37
C GLY A 56 -0.01 -5.28 -15.09
N LEU A 57 0.33 -4.17 -14.43
CA LEU A 57 -0.41 -3.71 -13.26
C LEU A 57 -1.89 -3.43 -13.59
N ILE A 58 -2.18 -2.65 -14.65
CA ILE A 58 -3.57 -2.34 -15.05
C ILE A 58 -4.37 -3.62 -15.30
N ARG A 59 -3.80 -4.57 -16.03
CA ARG A 59 -4.47 -5.85 -16.28
C ARG A 59 -4.79 -6.62 -15.00
N ARG A 60 -3.87 -6.59 -14.01
CA ARG A 60 -4.06 -7.27 -12.74
C ARG A 60 -5.09 -6.60 -11.86
N VAL A 61 -5.01 -5.27 -11.72
CA VAL A 61 -6.01 -4.52 -10.94
C VAL A 61 -7.38 -4.62 -11.58
N GLY A 62 -7.48 -4.53 -12.92
CA GLY A 62 -8.72 -4.76 -13.62
C GLY A 62 -9.32 -6.14 -13.30
N ALA A 63 -8.52 -7.21 -13.37
CA ALA A 63 -8.98 -8.56 -13.02
C ALA A 63 -9.36 -8.73 -11.53
N ILE A 64 -8.79 -7.93 -10.62
CA ILE A 64 -9.21 -7.88 -9.22
C ILE A 64 -10.58 -7.20 -9.13
N LEU A 65 -10.75 -6.05 -9.76
CA LEU A 65 -12.01 -5.30 -9.76
C LEU A 65 -13.15 -6.12 -10.38
N ASP A 66 -12.88 -6.84 -11.48
CA ASP A 66 -13.86 -7.71 -12.14
C ASP A 66 -14.49 -8.78 -11.22
N ARG A 67 -13.82 -9.11 -10.10
CA ARG A 67 -14.35 -10.08 -9.12
C ARG A 67 -15.29 -9.47 -8.09
N PHE A 68 -15.28 -8.15 -7.95
CA PHE A 68 -16.08 -7.45 -6.94
C PHE A 68 -17.27 -6.68 -7.52
N GLU A 69 -17.44 -6.67 -8.85
CA GLU A 69 -18.50 -5.91 -9.50
C GLU A 69 -19.34 -6.77 -10.43
N GLU A 70 -20.66 -6.77 -10.21
CA GLU A 70 -21.64 -7.47 -11.05
C GLU A 70 -22.17 -6.62 -12.20
N ALA A 71 -22.21 -5.30 -12.07
CA ALA A 71 -22.68 -4.40 -13.13
C ALA A 71 -21.96 -3.05 -13.09
N ARG A 72 -21.41 -2.62 -14.22
CA ARG A 72 -20.68 -1.35 -14.36
C ARG A 72 -21.45 -0.39 -15.26
N THR A 73 -21.78 0.77 -14.72
CA THR A 73 -22.29 1.87 -15.53
C THR A 73 -21.14 2.55 -16.31
N PRO A 74 -21.44 3.23 -17.45
CA PRO A 74 -20.40 4.00 -18.17
C PRO A 74 -19.67 5.03 -17.31
N LYS A 75 -20.35 5.62 -16.31
CA LYS A 75 -19.76 6.57 -15.36
C LYS A 75 -18.74 5.89 -14.44
N VAL A 76 -19.06 4.71 -13.93
CA VAL A 76 -18.15 3.89 -13.11
C VAL A 76 -16.92 3.48 -13.90
N LEU A 77 -17.09 3.00 -15.13
CA LEU A 77 -15.98 2.64 -16.01
C LEU A 77 -15.04 3.81 -16.31
N ALA A 78 -15.59 5.02 -16.47
CA ALA A 78 -14.78 6.21 -16.68
C ALA A 78 -13.97 6.59 -15.43
N ALA A 79 -14.58 6.53 -14.24
CA ALA A 79 -13.91 6.78 -12.96
C ALA A 79 -12.81 5.74 -12.70
N GLU A 80 -13.09 4.46 -12.89
CA GLU A 80 -12.09 3.38 -12.81
C GLU A 80 -10.90 3.62 -13.73
N ALA A 81 -11.14 4.00 -14.98
CA ALA A 81 -10.06 4.28 -15.92
C ALA A 81 -9.14 5.41 -15.45
N ILE A 82 -9.66 6.42 -14.75
CA ILE A 82 -8.88 7.50 -14.14
C ILE A 82 -8.05 6.95 -12.99
N VAL A 83 -8.69 6.21 -12.07
CA VAL A 83 -8.03 5.60 -10.91
C VAL A 83 -6.92 4.63 -11.35
N LEU A 84 -7.21 3.74 -12.28
CA LEU A 84 -6.24 2.78 -12.82
C LEU A 84 -5.04 3.47 -13.48
N ARG A 85 -5.26 4.58 -14.18
CA ARG A 85 -4.16 5.35 -14.79
C ARG A 85 -3.27 6.02 -13.76
N ALA A 86 -3.86 6.57 -12.70
CA ALA A 86 -3.10 7.19 -11.62
C ALA A 86 -2.33 6.13 -10.83
N LEU A 87 -2.96 5.01 -10.51
CA LEU A 87 -2.33 3.87 -9.85
C LEU A 87 -1.18 3.31 -10.68
N ALA A 88 -1.38 3.16 -11.99
CA ALA A 88 -0.34 2.68 -12.91
C ALA A 88 0.90 3.58 -12.96
N LYS A 89 0.76 4.87 -12.69
CA LYS A 89 1.87 5.82 -12.67
C LYS A 89 2.59 5.89 -11.33
N ALA A 90 1.89 5.62 -10.24
CA ALA A 90 2.37 5.91 -8.89
C ALA A 90 2.60 4.68 -8.02
N ALA A 91 1.85 3.59 -8.18
CA ALA A 91 2.02 2.41 -7.37
C ALA A 91 3.35 1.71 -7.64
N THR A 92 4.16 1.52 -6.61
CA THR A 92 5.42 0.76 -6.66
C THR A 92 5.22 -0.72 -6.36
N GLY A 93 4.18 -1.03 -5.55
CA GLY A 93 3.76 -2.39 -5.24
C GLY A 93 2.33 -2.43 -4.73
N ILE A 94 1.65 -3.54 -4.97
CA ILE A 94 0.32 -3.85 -4.44
C ILE A 94 0.25 -5.31 -3.99
N TRP A 95 -0.66 -5.61 -3.09
CA TRP A 95 -1.05 -6.97 -2.74
C TRP A 95 -2.30 -7.37 -3.52
N ASP A 96 -2.21 -8.45 -4.30
CA ASP A 96 -3.34 -9.05 -5.01
C ASP A 96 -4.07 -10.00 -4.04
N VAL A 97 -5.12 -9.49 -3.42
CA VAL A 97 -5.93 -10.22 -2.44
C VAL A 97 -6.65 -11.42 -3.03
N THR A 98 -6.89 -11.42 -4.37
CA THR A 98 -7.63 -12.50 -5.04
C THR A 98 -6.77 -13.71 -5.35
N ALA A 99 -5.46 -13.53 -5.45
CA ALA A 99 -4.50 -14.58 -5.76
C ALA A 99 -3.39 -14.70 -4.68
N ALA A 100 -3.56 -14.03 -3.54
CA ALA A 100 -2.63 -14.01 -2.40
C ALA A 100 -1.16 -13.85 -2.84
N ARG A 101 -0.84 -12.77 -3.56
CA ARG A 101 0.51 -12.55 -4.09
C ARG A 101 0.92 -11.09 -4.14
N ARG A 102 2.23 -10.85 -4.12
CA ARG A 102 2.81 -9.52 -4.34
C ARG A 102 2.89 -9.18 -5.82
N ILE A 103 2.60 -7.93 -6.14
CA ILE A 103 2.84 -7.35 -7.47
C ILE A 103 3.74 -6.14 -7.29
N LEU A 104 4.95 -6.17 -7.85
CA LEU A 104 5.91 -5.06 -7.81
C LEU A 104 6.03 -4.42 -9.19
N VAL A 105 6.01 -3.09 -9.24
CA VAL A 105 5.92 -2.32 -10.51
C VAL A 105 7.29 -1.74 -10.85
N ALA A 106 8.12 -2.50 -11.57
CA ALA A 106 9.51 -2.17 -11.84
C ALA A 106 9.74 -0.75 -12.43
N PRO A 107 8.98 -0.27 -13.43
CA PRO A 107 9.19 1.07 -13.97
C PRO A 107 8.89 2.19 -12.98
N ASN A 108 7.97 2.00 -12.02
CA ASN A 108 7.68 3.01 -11.00
C ASN A 108 8.77 3.03 -9.93
N VAL A 109 9.24 1.86 -9.50
CA VAL A 109 10.36 1.75 -8.57
C VAL A 109 11.61 2.43 -9.13
N LEU A 110 11.91 2.22 -10.41
CA LEU A 110 13.03 2.89 -11.08
C LEU A 110 12.82 4.41 -11.19
N ALA A 111 11.60 4.84 -11.56
CA ALA A 111 11.27 6.26 -11.70
C ALA A 111 11.43 7.01 -10.36
N ASP A 112 10.97 6.42 -9.26
CA ASP A 112 11.09 7.02 -7.93
C ASP A 112 12.56 7.04 -7.47
N ALA A 113 13.31 5.96 -7.68
CA ALA A 113 14.74 5.93 -7.38
C ALA A 113 15.51 7.04 -8.10
N GLN A 114 15.20 7.28 -9.38
CA GLN A 114 15.80 8.36 -10.16
C GLN A 114 15.34 9.75 -9.68
N ARG A 115 14.04 9.91 -9.46
CA ARG A 115 13.43 11.20 -9.09
C ARG A 115 13.92 11.72 -7.74
N TYR A 116 14.10 10.83 -6.78
CA TYR A 116 14.43 11.18 -5.40
C TYR A 116 15.87 10.82 -5.02
N ALA A 117 16.72 10.46 -6.01
CA ALA A 117 18.11 10.05 -5.80
C ALA A 117 18.26 8.96 -4.72
N LEU A 118 17.36 7.95 -4.75
CA LEU A 118 17.37 6.87 -3.77
C LEU A 118 18.39 5.80 -4.16
N ASP A 119 19.04 5.16 -3.17
CA ASP A 119 19.76 3.92 -3.43
C ASP A 119 18.79 2.86 -3.96
N GLN A 120 19.08 2.34 -5.15
CA GLN A 120 18.17 1.43 -5.84
C GLN A 120 17.99 0.10 -5.11
N THR A 121 18.99 -0.38 -4.37
CA THR A 121 18.91 -1.64 -3.65
C THR A 121 18.04 -1.49 -2.42
N ASP A 122 18.29 -0.46 -1.64
CA ASP A 122 17.53 -0.18 -0.42
C ASP A 122 16.11 0.24 -0.75
N TRP A 123 15.91 0.99 -1.85
CA TRP A 123 14.56 1.32 -2.32
C TRP A 123 13.78 0.07 -2.75
N CYS A 124 14.39 -0.86 -3.48
CA CYS A 124 13.74 -2.13 -3.81
C CYS A 124 13.40 -2.96 -2.57
N ARG A 125 14.27 -2.99 -1.56
CA ARG A 125 14.02 -3.64 -0.26
C ARG A 125 12.86 -3.00 0.48
N TRP A 126 12.84 -1.66 0.57
CA TRP A 126 11.76 -0.90 1.16
C TRP A 126 10.41 -1.21 0.52
N VAL A 127 10.31 -1.09 -0.81
CA VAL A 127 9.08 -1.38 -1.56
C VAL A 127 8.62 -2.81 -1.38
N SER A 128 9.55 -3.78 -1.43
CA SER A 128 9.22 -5.19 -1.24
C SER A 128 8.68 -5.47 0.16
N LEU A 129 9.28 -4.86 1.18
CA LEU A 129 8.88 -5.03 2.58
C LEU A 129 7.54 -4.35 2.87
N CYS A 130 7.35 -3.08 2.47
CA CYS A 130 6.05 -2.39 2.58
C CYS A 130 4.92 -3.18 1.92
N THR A 131 5.17 -3.72 0.71
CA THR A 131 4.17 -4.51 -0.01
C THR A 131 3.90 -5.83 0.71
N GLY A 132 4.93 -6.46 1.27
CA GLY A 132 4.81 -7.68 2.08
C GLY A 132 3.98 -7.46 3.35
N LEU A 133 4.31 -6.44 4.15
CA LEU A 133 3.57 -6.10 5.38
C LEU A 133 2.10 -5.75 5.08
N ARG A 134 1.83 -5.01 3.99
CA ARG A 134 0.46 -4.78 3.55
C ARG A 134 -0.26 -6.11 3.19
N GLY A 135 0.48 -7.05 2.59
CA GLY A 135 -0.01 -8.42 2.35
C GLY A 135 -0.34 -9.13 3.64
N VAL A 136 0.48 -8.99 4.68
CA VAL A 136 0.24 -9.58 6.01
C VAL A 136 -1.05 -9.02 6.62
N HIS A 137 -1.25 -7.70 6.57
CA HIS A 137 -2.47 -7.07 7.09
C HIS A 137 -3.72 -7.57 6.37
N LEU A 138 -3.71 -7.60 5.03
CA LEU A 138 -4.86 -8.01 4.23
C LEU A 138 -5.10 -9.53 4.25
N THR A 139 -4.07 -10.33 4.50
CA THR A 139 -4.20 -11.77 4.73
C THR A 139 -4.81 -12.07 6.11
N HIS A 140 -4.43 -11.30 7.13
CA HIS A 140 -5.01 -11.39 8.47
C HIS A 140 -6.45 -10.88 8.52
N ALA A 141 -6.76 -9.82 7.77
CA ALA A 141 -8.06 -9.15 7.77
C ALA A 141 -8.77 -9.23 6.39
N PRO A 142 -9.16 -10.43 5.92
CA PRO A 142 -9.79 -10.59 4.60
C PRO A 142 -11.14 -9.87 4.48
N HIS A 143 -11.82 -9.60 5.60
CA HIS A 143 -13.07 -8.85 5.67
C HIS A 143 -12.91 -7.37 5.25
N LEU A 144 -11.71 -6.81 5.30
CA LEU A 144 -11.47 -5.44 4.83
C LEU A 144 -11.61 -5.31 3.31
N VAL A 145 -11.46 -6.40 2.56
CA VAL A 145 -11.55 -6.37 1.10
C VAL A 145 -12.98 -6.06 0.63
N PRO A 146 -14.02 -6.82 1.04
CA PRO A 146 -15.39 -6.47 0.70
C PRO A 146 -15.80 -5.12 1.29
N TYR A 147 -15.36 -4.77 2.50
CA TYR A 147 -15.64 -3.47 3.10
C TYR A 147 -15.12 -2.30 2.24
N VAL A 148 -13.85 -2.36 1.78
CA VAL A 148 -13.32 -1.33 0.87
C VAL A 148 -14.06 -1.31 -0.46
N ALA A 149 -14.47 -2.46 -0.98
CA ALA A 149 -15.29 -2.53 -2.19
C ALA A 149 -16.67 -1.87 -2.00
N ASP A 150 -17.29 -2.04 -0.83
CA ASP A 150 -18.55 -1.36 -0.48
C ASP A 150 -18.39 0.15 -0.37
N LEU A 151 -17.29 0.61 0.24
CA LEU A 151 -16.95 2.04 0.28
C LEU A 151 -16.77 2.63 -1.13
N MET A 152 -16.12 1.88 -2.02
CA MET A 152 -15.94 2.32 -3.42
C MET A 152 -17.28 2.41 -4.17
N ARG A 153 -18.23 1.51 -3.92
CA ARG A 153 -19.58 1.57 -4.51
C ARG A 153 -20.41 2.74 -3.96
N ALA A 154 -20.18 3.11 -2.70
CA ALA A 154 -20.85 4.22 -2.03
C ALA A 154 -20.20 5.59 -2.29
N LEU A 155 -19.38 5.73 -3.34
CA LEU A 155 -18.80 7.02 -3.74
C LEU A 155 -19.83 7.88 -4.48
N PRO A 156 -19.83 9.21 -4.23
CA PRO A 156 -18.90 9.98 -3.39
C PRO A 156 -19.30 10.06 -1.89
N GLU A 157 -20.41 9.51 -1.46
CA GLU A 157 -21.04 9.73 -0.14
C GLU A 157 -20.10 9.29 1.01
N ARG A 158 -19.37 8.19 0.84
CA ARG A 158 -18.43 7.65 1.85
C ARG A 158 -16.96 7.86 1.48
N SER A 159 -16.65 8.89 0.72
CA SER A 159 -15.29 9.19 0.26
C SER A 159 -14.28 9.38 1.42
N ASP A 160 -14.69 10.07 2.49
CA ASP A 160 -13.83 10.34 3.63
C ASP A 160 -13.42 9.07 4.37
N GLU A 161 -14.33 8.11 4.46
CA GLU A 161 -14.09 6.82 5.10
C GLU A 161 -13.14 5.96 4.26
N LEU A 162 -13.36 5.93 2.94
CA LEU A 162 -12.45 5.26 2.00
C LEU A 162 -11.04 5.85 2.08
N VAL A 163 -10.90 7.18 2.13
CA VAL A 163 -9.60 7.84 2.24
C VAL A 163 -8.91 7.44 3.55
N ARG A 164 -9.62 7.44 4.68
CA ARG A 164 -9.05 7.07 5.98
C ARG A 164 -8.54 5.63 6.00
N ILE A 165 -9.32 4.67 5.50
CA ILE A 165 -8.89 3.27 5.50
C ILE A 165 -7.69 3.04 4.56
N VAL A 166 -7.67 3.69 3.40
CA VAL A 166 -6.54 3.60 2.47
C VAL A 166 -5.27 4.19 3.09
N LEU A 167 -5.36 5.36 3.74
CA LEU A 167 -4.24 5.97 4.45
C LEU A 167 -3.76 5.10 5.61
N LEU A 168 -4.66 4.47 6.35
CA LEU A 168 -4.33 3.58 7.46
C LEU A 168 -3.56 2.34 6.96
N LEU A 169 -4.07 1.68 5.94
CA LEU A 169 -3.41 0.50 5.33
C LEU A 169 -2.06 0.84 4.68
N ASP A 170 -1.80 2.11 4.36
CA ASP A 170 -0.50 2.59 3.90
C ASP A 170 0.44 2.97 5.05
N ALA A 171 -0.11 3.50 6.14
CA ALA A 171 0.66 3.95 7.30
C ALA A 171 1.16 2.79 8.18
N LEU A 172 0.38 1.71 8.33
CA LEU A 172 0.74 0.56 9.17
C LEU A 172 2.09 -0.08 8.80
N PRO A 173 2.34 -0.47 7.54
CA PRO A 173 3.65 -1.01 7.15
C PRO A 173 4.80 -0.07 7.46
N THR A 174 4.60 1.24 7.26
CA THR A 174 5.61 2.25 7.52
C THR A 174 5.91 2.37 9.01
N ALA A 175 4.89 2.30 9.86
CA ALA A 175 5.02 2.33 11.31
C ALA A 175 5.75 1.07 11.84
N GLU A 176 5.42 -0.12 11.32
CA GLU A 176 6.12 -1.37 11.67
C GLU A 176 7.61 -1.31 11.28
N MET A 177 7.94 -0.67 10.16
CA MET A 177 9.31 -0.50 9.68
C MET A 177 10.10 0.57 10.47
N GLU A 178 9.51 1.30 11.41
CA GLU A 178 10.23 2.33 12.19
C GLU A 178 11.34 1.76 13.09
N VAL A 179 11.30 0.49 13.43
CA VAL A 179 12.36 -0.17 14.22
C VAL A 179 13.62 -0.49 13.39
N LEU A 180 13.55 -0.46 12.06
CA LEU A 180 14.70 -0.70 11.20
C LEU A 180 15.77 0.39 11.40
N THR A 181 17.02 -0.04 11.41
CA THR A 181 18.19 0.83 11.60
C THR A 181 19.03 0.91 10.32
N PRO A 182 20.03 1.82 10.25
CA PRO A 182 20.99 1.83 9.14
C PRO A 182 21.84 0.55 9.00
N LYS A 183 21.90 -0.30 10.05
CA LYS A 183 22.53 -1.63 9.94
C LYS A 183 21.70 -2.59 9.09
N ASP A 184 20.38 -2.45 9.13
CA ASP A 184 19.43 -3.31 8.43
C ASP A 184 19.17 -2.79 7.01
N LEU A 185 19.05 -1.48 6.87
CA LEU A 185 18.79 -0.76 5.63
C LEU A 185 19.60 0.55 5.60
N PRO A 186 20.80 0.57 5.01
CA PRO A 186 21.72 1.71 5.08
C PRO A 186 21.10 3.07 4.77
N SER A 187 20.24 3.16 3.78
CA SER A 187 19.56 4.41 3.37
C SER A 187 18.29 4.73 4.14
N ILE A 188 17.97 4.02 5.24
CA ILE A 188 16.67 4.11 5.93
C ILE A 188 16.26 5.54 6.31
N GLN A 189 17.20 6.36 6.78
CA GLN A 189 16.93 7.75 7.17
C GLN A 189 16.54 8.60 5.96
N TRP A 190 17.27 8.42 4.84
CA TRP A 190 16.95 9.09 3.59
C TRP A 190 15.60 8.65 3.03
N LEU A 191 15.31 7.35 3.04
CA LEU A 191 14.03 6.79 2.61
C LEU A 191 12.87 7.33 3.43
N ARG A 192 13.02 7.45 4.76
CA ARG A 192 12.00 8.05 5.64
C ARG A 192 11.76 9.53 5.34
N ALA A 193 12.83 10.31 5.11
CA ALA A 193 12.73 11.74 4.82
C ALA A 193 12.10 12.01 3.44
N HIS A 194 12.36 11.13 2.48
CA HIS A 194 11.91 11.27 1.09
C HIS A 194 10.83 10.23 0.75
N ARG A 195 9.95 9.92 1.69
CA ARG A 195 8.86 8.93 1.52
C ARG A 195 8.23 9.08 0.15
N ALA A 196 8.81 8.42 -0.82
CA ALA A 196 8.20 8.24 -2.11
C ALA A 196 7.00 7.32 -1.88
N HIS A 197 5.84 7.88 -2.05
CA HIS A 197 4.55 7.36 -1.69
C HIS A 197 4.30 5.97 -2.28
N ALA A 198 4.36 4.93 -1.44
CA ALA A 198 4.11 3.56 -1.83
C ALA A 198 2.59 3.29 -1.91
N GLY A 199 1.91 3.85 -2.90
CA GLY A 199 0.57 3.38 -3.25
C GLY A 199 -0.61 4.15 -2.66
N GLY A 200 -0.73 4.34 -1.34
CA GLY A 200 -1.92 4.93 -0.70
C GLY A 200 -2.19 6.37 -1.11
N VAL A 201 -1.18 7.23 -1.07
CA VAL A 201 -1.32 8.63 -1.52
C VAL A 201 -1.61 8.72 -3.02
N ALA A 202 -1.13 7.76 -3.81
CA ALA A 202 -1.43 7.71 -5.23
C ALA A 202 -2.92 7.42 -5.49
N LEU A 203 -3.51 6.52 -4.72
CA LEU A 203 -4.95 6.24 -4.80
C LEU A 203 -5.77 7.46 -4.36
N VAL A 204 -5.40 8.10 -3.27
CA VAL A 204 -6.05 9.33 -2.79
C VAL A 204 -5.99 10.45 -3.84
N ARG A 205 -4.84 10.66 -4.48
CA ARG A 205 -4.72 11.62 -5.60
C ARG A 205 -5.56 11.23 -6.81
N ALA A 206 -5.68 9.92 -7.09
CA ALA A 206 -6.53 9.42 -8.16
C ALA A 206 -8.01 9.70 -7.86
N CYS A 207 -8.43 9.50 -6.62
CA CYS A 207 -9.77 9.83 -6.15
C CYS A 207 -10.04 11.35 -6.26
N ALA A 208 -9.08 12.19 -5.89
CA ALA A 208 -9.17 13.65 -6.10
C ALA A 208 -9.34 14.02 -7.59
N ALA A 209 -8.56 13.38 -8.47
CA ALA A 209 -8.70 13.58 -9.92
C ALA A 209 -10.04 13.10 -10.48
N ALA A 210 -10.72 12.20 -9.78
CA ALA A 210 -12.08 11.75 -10.09
C ALA A 210 -13.18 12.68 -9.53
N GLY A 211 -12.80 13.82 -8.91
CA GLY A 211 -13.74 14.82 -8.40
C GLY A 211 -14.20 14.58 -6.96
N MET A 212 -13.50 13.72 -6.22
CA MET A 212 -13.79 13.50 -4.79
C MET A 212 -13.22 14.66 -3.97
N PRO A 213 -13.96 15.21 -2.99
CA PRO A 213 -13.46 16.28 -2.13
C PRO A 213 -12.42 15.69 -1.14
N LEU A 214 -11.17 16.10 -1.27
CA LEU A 214 -10.07 15.65 -0.41
C LEU A 214 -9.44 16.83 0.36
N ALA A 215 -10.24 17.76 0.82
CA ALA A 215 -9.76 18.87 1.63
C ALA A 215 -9.09 18.31 2.92
N GLY A 216 -7.87 18.76 3.20
CA GLY A 216 -7.16 18.37 4.41
C GLY A 216 -6.46 17.00 4.38
N VAL A 217 -6.28 16.38 3.21
CA VAL A 217 -5.64 15.05 3.07
C VAL A 217 -4.26 14.98 3.74
N GLU A 218 -3.45 16.04 3.69
CA GLU A 218 -2.13 16.06 4.34
C GLU A 218 -2.25 16.02 5.86
N ALA A 219 -3.19 16.75 6.43
CA ALA A 219 -3.46 16.72 7.87
C ALA A 219 -3.99 15.35 8.30
N LEU A 220 -4.91 14.78 7.51
CA LEU A 220 -5.44 13.44 7.75
C LEU A 220 -4.37 12.36 7.62
N GLN A 221 -3.46 12.49 6.66
CA GLN A 221 -2.31 11.59 6.53
C GLN A 221 -1.42 11.64 7.76
N ALA A 222 -1.08 12.84 8.26
CA ALA A 222 -0.26 13.00 9.47
C ALA A 222 -0.94 12.41 10.72
N GLN A 223 -2.26 12.60 10.86
CA GLN A 223 -3.04 11.99 11.94
C GLN A 223 -3.03 10.45 11.84
N THR A 224 -3.26 9.91 10.65
CA THR A 224 -3.27 8.46 10.39
C THR A 224 -1.89 7.84 10.66
N GLU A 225 -0.82 8.50 10.28
CA GLU A 225 0.55 8.06 10.59
C GLU A 225 0.83 8.07 12.09
N GLY A 226 0.37 9.10 12.82
CA GLY A 226 0.46 9.18 14.28
C GLY A 226 -0.32 8.07 14.97
N PHE A 227 -1.54 7.81 14.50
CA PHE A 227 -2.38 6.71 14.97
C PHE A 227 -1.70 5.35 14.73
N ALA A 228 -1.25 5.07 13.51
CA ALA A 228 -0.59 3.81 13.16
C ALA A 228 0.65 3.53 14.03
N ARG A 229 1.50 4.56 14.25
CA ARG A 229 2.66 4.45 15.16
C ARG A 229 2.25 4.08 16.58
N THR A 230 1.17 4.65 17.08
CA THR A 230 0.67 4.34 18.43
C THR A 230 0.16 2.89 18.49
N VAL A 231 -0.63 2.47 17.51
CA VAL A 231 -1.15 1.09 17.43
C VAL A 231 -0.02 0.05 17.38
N VAL A 232 1.01 0.30 16.57
CA VAL A 232 2.17 -0.59 16.44
C VAL A 232 2.95 -0.64 17.75
N ARG A 233 3.25 0.50 18.35
CA ARG A 233 3.97 0.58 19.63
C ARG A 233 3.25 -0.14 20.76
N GLU A 234 1.93 -0.08 20.80
CA GLU A 234 1.08 -0.74 21.82
C GLU A 234 0.80 -2.21 21.50
N GLY A 235 1.35 -2.76 20.40
CA GLY A 235 1.13 -4.15 19.97
C GLY A 235 -0.33 -4.45 19.58
N ALA A 236 -1.10 -3.44 19.20
CA ALA A 236 -2.54 -3.54 19.01
C ALA A 236 -2.96 -3.74 17.53
N VAL A 237 -2.02 -4.08 16.63
CA VAL A 237 -2.32 -4.28 15.20
C VAL A 237 -3.35 -5.39 14.98
N ALA A 238 -3.25 -6.51 15.71
CA ALA A 238 -4.21 -7.61 15.61
C ALA A 238 -5.63 -7.16 16.03
N ALA A 239 -5.74 -6.38 17.10
CA ALA A 239 -7.03 -5.83 17.55
C ALA A 239 -7.62 -4.86 16.53
N LEU A 240 -6.77 -3.99 15.93
CA LEU A 240 -7.20 -3.06 14.88
C LEU A 240 -7.77 -3.77 13.64
N LEU A 241 -7.19 -4.90 13.30
CA LEU A 241 -7.51 -5.67 12.10
C LEU A 241 -8.48 -6.83 12.36
N SER A 242 -9.06 -6.94 13.56
CA SER A 242 -9.93 -8.06 13.93
C SER A 242 -11.30 -8.01 13.27
N ASP A 243 -11.85 -6.82 13.10
CA ASP A 243 -13.17 -6.59 12.52
C ASP A 243 -13.27 -5.17 11.93
N VAL A 244 -14.29 -4.93 11.09
CA VAL A 244 -14.60 -3.58 10.57
C VAL A 244 -14.98 -2.62 11.71
N GLU A 245 -15.70 -3.12 12.72
CA GLU A 245 -16.09 -2.33 13.89
C GLU A 245 -14.91 -1.95 14.80
N ALA A 246 -13.79 -2.68 14.71
CA ALA A 246 -12.57 -2.33 15.40
C ALA A 246 -11.81 -1.15 14.75
N LEU A 247 -12.13 -0.81 13.51
CA LEU A 247 -11.50 0.33 12.83
C LEU A 247 -11.78 1.63 13.57
N PRO A 248 -10.83 2.59 13.54
CA PRO A 248 -11.00 3.86 14.24
C PRO A 248 -12.06 4.73 13.59
N THR A 249 -12.89 5.38 14.41
CA THR A 249 -13.76 6.47 13.99
C THR A 249 -12.96 7.71 13.62
N ALA A 250 -13.57 8.68 12.95
CA ALA A 250 -12.90 9.91 12.53
C ALA A 250 -12.21 10.65 13.70
N SER A 251 -12.81 10.68 14.88
CA SER A 251 -12.27 11.33 16.08
C SER A 251 -11.12 10.54 16.73
N GLU A 252 -11.14 9.22 16.61
CA GLU A 252 -10.13 8.33 17.21
C GLU A 252 -8.79 8.40 16.48
N TYR A 253 -8.75 8.78 15.21
CA TYR A 253 -7.48 9.05 14.52
C TYR A 253 -6.67 10.18 15.19
N ALA A 254 -7.35 11.19 15.73
CA ALA A 254 -6.70 12.28 16.49
C ALA A 254 -6.44 11.90 17.94
N SER A 255 -7.09 10.87 18.48
CA SER A 255 -6.99 10.42 19.86
C SER A 255 -6.83 8.89 19.97
N PRO A 256 -5.65 8.35 19.64
CA PRO A 256 -5.42 6.89 19.62
C PRO A 256 -5.70 6.21 20.97
N THR A 257 -5.53 6.93 22.09
CA THR A 257 -5.82 6.41 23.44
C THR A 257 -7.31 6.10 23.63
N THR A 258 -8.20 6.88 23.03
CA THR A 258 -9.65 6.64 23.06
C THR A 258 -9.98 5.34 22.33
N TRP A 259 -9.38 5.14 21.15
CA TRP A 259 -9.53 3.90 20.40
C TRP A 259 -9.01 2.69 21.20
N LEU A 260 -7.80 2.79 21.77
CA LEU A 260 -7.21 1.72 22.60
C LEU A 260 -8.11 1.35 23.80
N ALA A 261 -8.76 2.32 24.42
CA ALA A 261 -9.69 2.05 25.52
C ALA A 261 -10.96 1.33 25.06
N ARG A 262 -11.38 1.51 23.82
CA ARG A 262 -12.56 0.86 23.24
C ARG A 262 -12.30 -0.59 22.84
N VAL A 263 -11.09 -0.92 22.36
CA VAL A 263 -10.77 -2.26 21.80
C VAL A 263 -10.06 -3.20 22.77
N ARG A 264 -9.67 -2.72 23.96
CA ARG A 264 -9.13 -3.51 25.08
C ARG A 264 -10.25 -4.01 25.98
#